data_31758c98305ed4906661e477e30d762c
#
_entry.id   31758c98305ed4906661e477e30d762c
#
_cell.length_a   1.000
_cell.length_b   1.000
_cell.length_c   1.000
_cell.angle_alpha   90.00
_cell.angle_beta   90.00
_cell.angle_gamma   90.00
#
_symmetry.space_group_name_H-M   'P 1'
#
loop_
_entity.id
_entity.type
_entity.pdbx_description
1 polymer ?
#
loop_
_entity_poly.entity_id
_entity_poly.type
_entity_poly.pdbx_seq_one_letter_code
_entity_poly.pdbx_strand_id
1 'polypeptide(L)'
;MNSPKINNHIIAIVLILSIAIMGIAENAGALTLKMSLEELASGADFIIVGKVLHQESHWNRDKTAIYTKVVISTEEHLKGRAKSDDITIAVPGGKIGDTTVEVTDVPDFSVGEKVVIFVRPLTDKQVADDGLVTAGDDAPWFRIHGGFQGKFSVLEDKIGNLPLVKFKERISKALTGGVPAYPESESMLNPESVSSIQTISGISPSSASAGTNTLISISGNGFGASTGTPYFYYKDNGYYGCQSCVSAWSDSDVVVKVPVFTAINGYSASAGSGPVYLTTPAGDKSNAFPFTVTFSYGGIKWTGASPVVEFKVNTNGNAAILKAVQDAADTWNAVPNKSFSFKYAGTTSAVKTSGNQINEIIWADLQDGIIGQASMRSIGGVISECDITFNTKFKWNSDASTPKDAMDVHTIALHEMGHWLNLRDLYGNVSGYPTDIDKIMYGYGGYGVQKRTLTLYDTLGMRYIYPGANPCAASLSLTNSPYHLFVPILNTTPNLWVDFQNDPSLSTNMMFRLINYSETTNPDGYKVCQPSILSWVDGNYILQIPELIFDGTSYRIDLTYVPTTDGLIWFMLSGVWTN
;
A
#
# COMPACT_ATOMS: atom_id res chain seq x y z
N MET A 1 49.35 -2.25 4.84
CA MET A 1 48.40 -2.95 3.98
C MET A 1 47.12 -2.16 3.99
N ASN A 2 46.94 -1.36 2.95
CA ASN A 2 45.77 -0.48 2.85
C ASN A 2 44.55 -1.31 2.43
N SER A 3 43.56 -1.38 3.30
CA SER A 3 42.23 -1.90 2.98
C SER A 3 41.68 -1.11 1.78
N PRO A 4 41.28 -1.75 0.66
CA PRO A 4 40.67 -1.00 -0.43
C PRO A 4 39.31 -0.49 0.06
N LYS A 5 39.14 0.80 0.02
CA LYS A 5 37.84 1.44 0.22
C LYS A 5 36.89 0.85 -0.83
N ILE A 6 35.89 0.10 -0.39
CA ILE A 6 34.72 -0.27 -1.21
C ILE A 6 33.99 1.03 -1.49
N ASN A 7 34.52 1.82 -2.40
CA ASN A 7 34.08 3.16 -2.60
C ASN A 7 33.60 3.38 -4.01
N ASN A 8 32.45 3.95 -4.09
CA ASN A 8 31.92 4.78 -5.16
C ASN A 8 31.63 4.10 -6.52
N HIS A 9 32.25 2.97 -6.88
CA HIS A 9 32.00 2.38 -8.20
C HIS A 9 30.77 1.45 -8.23
N ILE A 10 30.53 0.67 -7.18
CA ILE A 10 29.29 -0.15 -7.11
C ILE A 10 28.10 0.74 -6.81
N ILE A 11 28.25 1.70 -5.89
CA ILE A 11 27.21 2.71 -5.61
C ILE A 11 26.99 3.59 -6.84
N ALA A 12 28.04 3.93 -7.59
CA ALA A 12 27.93 4.69 -8.83
C ALA A 12 27.29 3.85 -9.97
N ILE A 13 27.58 2.55 -10.06
CA ILE A 13 26.96 1.68 -11.05
C ILE A 13 25.47 1.46 -10.73
N VAL A 14 25.12 1.29 -9.46
CA VAL A 14 23.73 1.19 -9.02
C VAL A 14 22.99 2.53 -9.18
N LEU A 15 23.63 3.66 -8.85
CA LEU A 15 23.06 5.01 -9.03
C LEU A 15 22.92 5.45 -10.50
N ILE A 16 23.81 5.01 -11.39
CA ILE A 16 23.73 5.36 -12.82
C ILE A 16 22.60 4.58 -13.52
N LEU A 17 22.24 3.38 -13.04
CA LEU A 17 21.10 2.62 -13.59
C LEU A 17 19.72 3.15 -13.15
N SER A 18 19.63 3.94 -12.09
CA SER A 18 18.36 4.58 -11.68
C SER A 18 17.81 5.58 -12.71
N ILE A 19 18.60 5.97 -13.71
CA ILE A 19 18.22 6.99 -14.71
C ILE A 19 17.78 6.38 -16.05
N ALA A 20 18.02 5.07 -16.30
CA ALA A 20 17.85 4.46 -17.63
C ALA A 20 16.64 3.52 -17.79
N ILE A 21 15.83 3.29 -16.74
CA ILE A 21 14.62 2.45 -16.88
C ILE A 21 13.38 3.36 -16.87
N MET A 22 13.26 4.21 -17.87
CA MET A 22 11.96 4.73 -18.33
C MET A 22 11.42 3.79 -19.41
N GLY A 23 11.05 2.59 -19.01
CA GLY A 23 10.24 1.69 -19.80
C GLY A 23 8.77 2.07 -19.59
N ILE A 24 8.04 2.17 -20.68
CA ILE A 24 6.61 2.47 -20.74
C ILE A 24 5.86 1.45 -19.86
N ALA A 25 5.49 1.84 -18.65
CA ALA A 25 4.62 1.05 -17.79
C ALA A 25 3.19 1.26 -18.23
N GLU A 26 2.60 0.25 -18.85
CA GLU A 26 1.14 0.17 -18.95
C GLU A 26 0.55 0.05 -17.54
N ASN A 27 -0.47 0.85 -17.25
CA ASN A 27 -1.12 0.97 -15.95
C ASN A 27 -1.60 -0.37 -15.42
N ALA A 28 -1.00 -0.82 -14.34
CA ALA A 28 -1.42 -1.99 -13.62
C ALA A 28 -1.67 -1.62 -12.15
N GLY A 29 -2.85 -1.85 -11.65
CA GLY A 29 -3.18 -1.47 -10.30
C GLY A 29 -4.34 -2.24 -9.67
N ALA A 30 -4.51 -2.22 -8.40
CA ALA A 30 -5.37 -3.00 -7.52
C ALA A 30 -6.77 -2.40 -7.27
N LEU A 31 -7.49 -2.54 -6.40
CA LEU A 31 -8.71 -2.70 -5.65
C LEU A 31 -9.78 -1.64 -5.78
N THR A 32 -9.42 -0.37 -5.92
CA THR A 32 -10.37 0.70 -6.18
C THR A 32 -10.15 1.25 -7.57
N LEU A 33 -11.18 1.23 -8.40
CA LEU A 33 -11.13 1.90 -9.69
C LEU A 33 -10.96 3.40 -9.46
N LYS A 34 -9.90 3.99 -10.02
CA LYS A 34 -9.67 5.41 -9.88
C LYS A 34 -10.80 6.19 -10.57
N MET A 35 -11.50 7.01 -9.81
CA MET A 35 -12.60 7.81 -10.30
C MET A 35 -12.14 9.26 -10.55
N SER A 36 -12.55 9.81 -11.69
CA SER A 36 -12.39 11.24 -11.98
C SER A 36 -13.35 12.08 -11.11
N LEU A 37 -13.07 13.37 -10.99
CA LEU A 37 -13.97 14.29 -10.31
C LEU A 37 -15.36 14.36 -10.99
N GLU A 38 -15.39 14.18 -12.31
CA GLU A 38 -16.59 14.13 -13.15
C GLU A 38 -17.45 12.89 -12.82
N GLU A 39 -16.81 11.73 -12.67
CA GLU A 39 -17.50 10.48 -12.28
C GLU A 39 -18.03 10.57 -10.87
N LEU A 40 -17.24 11.11 -9.93
CA LEU A 40 -17.70 11.37 -8.57
C LEU A 40 -18.87 12.37 -8.56
N ALA A 41 -18.77 13.47 -9.31
CA ALA A 41 -19.80 14.50 -9.33
C ALA A 41 -21.09 14.03 -10.02
N SER A 42 -20.99 13.28 -11.12
CA SER A 42 -22.17 12.74 -11.81
C SER A 42 -22.86 11.66 -10.98
N GLY A 43 -22.09 10.79 -10.35
CA GLY A 43 -22.58 9.62 -9.61
C GLY A 43 -23.14 9.94 -8.23
N ALA A 44 -22.70 10.96 -7.52
CA ALA A 44 -23.27 11.36 -6.24
C ALA A 44 -24.65 11.99 -6.39
N ASP A 45 -25.56 11.74 -5.44
CA ASP A 45 -26.86 12.43 -5.37
C ASP A 45 -26.72 13.79 -4.68
N PHE A 46 -25.79 13.90 -3.73
CA PHE A 46 -25.49 15.13 -3.01
C PHE A 46 -23.99 15.38 -2.99
N ILE A 47 -23.59 16.64 -3.12
CA ILE A 47 -22.22 17.10 -2.92
C ILE A 47 -22.28 18.25 -1.92
N ILE A 48 -21.59 18.10 -0.80
CA ILE A 48 -21.75 18.96 0.36
C ILE A 48 -20.35 19.42 0.82
N VAL A 49 -20.26 20.73 1.15
CA VAL A 49 -19.19 21.25 2.00
C VAL A 49 -19.74 21.28 3.42
N GLY A 50 -19.03 20.72 4.37
CA GLY A 50 -19.50 20.67 5.75
C GLY A 50 -18.39 20.43 6.75
N LYS A 51 -18.76 20.41 8.02
CA LYS A 51 -17.86 20.19 9.15
C LYS A 51 -18.27 18.95 9.93
N VAL A 52 -17.33 18.08 10.21
CA VAL A 52 -17.56 16.88 11.04
C VAL A 52 -17.84 17.32 12.49
N LEU A 53 -19.05 17.08 12.97
CA LEU A 53 -19.47 17.42 14.32
C LEU A 53 -19.16 16.30 15.32
N HIS A 54 -19.42 15.07 14.91
CA HIS A 54 -19.36 13.92 15.81
C HIS A 54 -19.07 12.65 15.01
N GLN A 55 -18.38 11.70 15.66
CA GLN A 55 -18.27 10.34 15.16
C GLN A 55 -18.28 9.35 16.32
N GLU A 56 -18.94 8.21 16.13
CA GLU A 56 -19.07 7.17 17.14
C GLU A 56 -19.26 5.80 16.47
N SER A 57 -18.57 4.78 16.99
CA SER A 57 -18.69 3.42 16.50
C SER A 57 -19.83 2.68 17.19
N HIS A 58 -20.64 1.95 16.42
CA HIS A 58 -21.79 1.19 16.87
C HIS A 58 -21.75 -0.24 16.33
N TRP A 59 -22.26 -1.18 17.12
CA TRP A 59 -22.62 -2.48 16.59
C TRP A 59 -23.86 -2.35 15.69
N ASN A 60 -23.88 -3.12 14.60
CA ASN A 60 -25.14 -3.34 13.88
C ASN A 60 -26.15 -4.10 14.77
N ARG A 61 -27.43 -4.15 14.36
CA ARG A 61 -28.52 -4.74 15.13
C ARG A 61 -28.21 -6.15 15.62
N ASP A 62 -27.57 -6.96 14.78
CA ASP A 62 -27.27 -8.37 15.04
C ASP A 62 -25.94 -8.58 15.78
N LYS A 63 -25.20 -7.50 16.05
CA LYS A 63 -23.85 -7.50 16.66
C LYS A 63 -22.81 -8.30 15.88
N THR A 64 -23.00 -8.40 14.57
CA THR A 64 -22.09 -9.11 13.67
C THR A 64 -21.07 -8.18 13.02
N ALA A 65 -21.36 -6.89 12.88
CA ALA A 65 -20.49 -5.89 12.29
C ALA A 65 -20.46 -4.60 13.11
N ILE A 66 -19.38 -3.84 12.98
CA ILE A 66 -19.23 -2.49 13.53
C ILE A 66 -19.30 -1.50 12.37
N TYR A 67 -19.98 -0.39 12.58
CA TYR A 67 -19.96 0.79 11.72
C TYR A 67 -19.71 2.05 12.54
N THR A 68 -19.10 3.05 11.92
CA THR A 68 -18.92 4.36 12.53
C THR A 68 -19.96 5.32 11.96
N LYS A 69 -20.79 5.88 12.85
CA LYS A 69 -21.71 6.96 12.56
C LYS A 69 -20.93 8.26 12.54
N VAL A 70 -20.95 8.97 11.41
CA VAL A 70 -20.34 10.29 11.27
C VAL A 70 -21.43 11.31 10.99
N VAL A 71 -21.51 12.36 11.82
CA VAL A 71 -22.46 13.48 11.66
C VAL A 71 -21.71 14.68 11.12
N ILE A 72 -22.19 15.23 10.02
CA ILE A 72 -21.60 16.38 9.33
C ILE A 72 -22.64 17.50 9.26
N SER A 73 -22.31 18.67 9.81
CA SER A 73 -23.08 19.89 9.62
C SER A 73 -22.79 20.47 8.25
N THR A 74 -23.85 20.69 7.48
CA THR A 74 -23.75 21.21 6.11
C THR A 74 -23.56 22.71 6.14
N GLU A 75 -22.45 23.19 5.55
CA GLU A 75 -22.19 24.61 5.33
C GLU A 75 -22.68 25.06 3.95
N GLU A 76 -22.60 24.20 2.93
CA GLU A 76 -22.94 24.52 1.56
C GLU A 76 -23.36 23.27 0.77
N HIS A 77 -24.36 23.39 -0.07
CA HIS A 77 -24.78 22.38 -1.04
C HIS A 77 -24.25 22.73 -2.43
N LEU A 78 -23.39 21.87 -2.99
CA LEU A 78 -22.88 22.02 -4.35
C LEU A 78 -23.72 21.22 -5.37
N LYS A 79 -24.37 20.13 -4.91
CA LYS A 79 -25.34 19.34 -5.69
C LYS A 79 -26.40 18.77 -4.74
N GLY A 80 -27.66 18.76 -5.18
CA GLY A 80 -28.79 18.29 -4.37
C GLY A 80 -29.03 19.18 -3.15
N ARG A 81 -30.08 18.89 -2.39
CA ARG A 81 -30.35 19.55 -1.10
C ARG A 81 -30.92 18.52 -0.13
N ALA A 82 -30.18 18.23 0.92
CA ALA A 82 -30.65 17.40 2.03
C ALA A 82 -31.79 18.10 2.77
N LYS A 83 -32.69 17.32 3.37
CA LYS A 83 -33.83 17.87 4.15
C LYS A 83 -33.39 18.44 5.49
N SER A 84 -32.24 17.99 6.01
CA SER A 84 -31.68 18.43 7.29
C SER A 84 -30.37 19.18 7.04
N ASP A 85 -30.03 20.12 7.90
CA ASP A 85 -28.75 20.82 7.91
C ASP A 85 -27.62 19.89 8.36
N ASP A 86 -27.90 18.82 9.08
CA ASP A 86 -26.97 17.77 9.44
C ASP A 86 -27.26 16.51 8.64
N ILE A 87 -26.21 15.88 8.12
CA ILE A 87 -26.27 14.58 7.46
C ILE A 87 -25.55 13.52 8.28
N THR A 88 -26.07 12.29 8.23
CA THR A 88 -25.50 11.15 8.94
C THR A 88 -24.95 10.13 7.95
N ILE A 89 -23.66 9.84 8.07
CA ILE A 89 -22.95 8.90 7.19
C ILE A 89 -22.68 7.61 7.96
N ALA A 90 -22.95 6.46 7.32
CA ALA A 90 -22.53 5.16 7.78
C ALA A 90 -21.19 4.80 7.13
N VAL A 91 -20.15 4.68 7.93
CA VAL A 91 -18.83 4.22 7.50
C VAL A 91 -18.59 2.81 8.04
N PRO A 92 -18.36 1.79 7.20
CA PRO A 92 -18.05 0.44 7.68
C PRO A 92 -16.79 0.43 8.56
N GLY A 93 -16.78 -0.39 9.60
CA GLY A 93 -15.67 -0.49 10.55
C GLY A 93 -15.78 0.44 11.75
N GLY A 94 -14.82 0.30 12.65
CA GLY A 94 -14.74 1.07 13.90
C GLY A 94 -14.24 0.27 15.08
N LYS A 95 -14.20 0.90 16.26
CA LYS A 95 -13.71 0.31 17.50
C LYS A 95 -14.72 0.42 18.62
N ILE A 96 -15.01 -0.70 19.29
CA ILE A 96 -15.87 -0.77 20.48
C ILE A 96 -15.19 -1.66 21.53
N GLY A 97 -14.78 -1.08 22.65
CA GLY A 97 -13.98 -1.78 23.66
C GLY A 97 -12.67 -2.30 23.08
N ASP A 98 -12.42 -3.59 23.23
CA ASP A 98 -11.22 -4.25 22.71
C ASP A 98 -11.36 -4.77 21.28
N THR A 99 -12.57 -4.69 20.71
CA THR A 99 -12.84 -5.14 19.35
C THR A 99 -12.68 -3.99 18.36
N THR A 100 -11.85 -4.21 17.33
CA THR A 100 -11.73 -3.32 16.19
C THR A 100 -12.09 -4.08 14.91
N VAL A 101 -12.87 -3.45 14.03
CA VAL A 101 -13.12 -3.91 12.66
C VAL A 101 -12.56 -2.85 11.73
N GLU A 102 -11.52 -3.22 10.99
CA GLU A 102 -10.95 -2.40 9.93
C GLU A 102 -11.53 -2.87 8.59
N VAL A 103 -11.90 -1.92 7.75
CA VAL A 103 -12.41 -2.16 6.40
C VAL A 103 -11.57 -1.32 5.45
N THR A 104 -11.08 -1.92 4.37
CA THR A 104 -10.26 -1.21 3.38
C THR A 104 -11.10 -0.24 2.56
N ASP A 105 -10.48 0.75 1.94
CA ASP A 105 -11.10 1.69 1.00
C ASP A 105 -12.26 2.54 1.56
N VAL A 106 -12.39 2.64 2.86
CA VAL A 106 -13.33 3.56 3.50
C VAL A 106 -12.63 4.89 3.84
N PRO A 107 -13.36 6.02 3.82
CA PRO A 107 -12.80 7.30 4.24
C PRO A 107 -12.62 7.37 5.77
N ASP A 108 -11.58 8.07 6.18
CA ASP A 108 -11.37 8.49 7.56
C ASP A 108 -11.99 9.87 7.81
N PHE A 109 -12.37 10.14 9.05
CA PHE A 109 -12.90 11.43 9.49
C PHE A 109 -12.28 11.85 10.82
N SER A 110 -12.16 13.16 11.02
CA SER A 110 -11.75 13.74 12.30
C SER A 110 -12.78 14.77 12.77
N VAL A 111 -13.15 14.75 14.05
CA VAL A 111 -14.06 15.76 14.60
C VAL A 111 -13.48 17.15 14.44
N GLY A 112 -14.30 18.08 13.94
CA GLY A 112 -13.87 19.44 13.61
C GLY A 112 -13.30 19.62 12.21
N GLU A 113 -13.04 18.54 11.47
CA GLU A 113 -12.55 18.57 10.10
C GLU A 113 -13.59 19.19 9.17
N LYS A 114 -13.13 20.11 8.30
CA LYS A 114 -13.93 20.61 7.17
C LYS A 114 -13.70 19.71 5.96
N VAL A 115 -14.78 19.31 5.30
CA VAL A 115 -14.74 18.33 4.20
C VAL A 115 -15.60 18.77 3.02
N VAL A 116 -15.22 18.30 1.82
CA VAL A 116 -16.14 18.20 0.67
C VAL A 116 -16.42 16.72 0.47
N ILE A 117 -17.70 16.33 0.47
CA ILE A 117 -18.13 14.94 0.39
C ILE A 117 -19.15 14.73 -0.74
N PHE A 118 -19.02 13.56 -1.37
CA PHE A 118 -19.89 13.07 -2.43
C PHE A 118 -20.69 11.90 -1.86
N VAL A 119 -22.01 12.05 -1.70
CA VAL A 119 -22.82 11.08 -0.95
C VAL A 119 -24.06 10.65 -1.71
N ARG A 120 -24.55 9.46 -1.33
CA ARG A 120 -25.85 8.90 -1.74
C ARG A 120 -26.64 8.49 -0.50
N PRO A 121 -27.97 8.69 -0.48
CA PRO A 121 -28.81 8.19 0.61
C PRO A 121 -28.85 6.65 0.53
N LEU A 122 -28.88 6.01 1.69
CA LEU A 122 -29.18 4.59 1.80
C LEU A 122 -30.69 4.39 1.66
N THR A 123 -31.08 3.36 0.95
CA THR A 123 -32.47 2.90 0.90
C THR A 123 -32.84 2.21 2.22
N ASP A 124 -34.13 2.17 2.57
CA ASP A 124 -34.63 1.43 3.75
C ASP A 124 -34.16 -0.02 3.75
N LYS A 125 -34.10 -0.63 2.56
CA LYS A 125 -33.59 -1.99 2.40
C LYS A 125 -32.10 -2.09 2.78
N GLN A 126 -31.26 -1.18 2.33
CA GLN A 126 -29.83 -1.16 2.68
C GLN A 126 -29.62 -0.92 4.17
N VAL A 127 -30.35 0.02 4.76
CA VAL A 127 -30.34 0.26 6.22
C VAL A 127 -30.70 -0.99 7.01
N ALA A 128 -31.72 -1.73 6.53
CA ALA A 128 -32.15 -2.98 7.15
C ALA A 128 -31.13 -4.11 6.94
N ASP A 129 -30.62 -4.28 5.73
CA ASP A 129 -29.64 -5.32 5.38
C ASP A 129 -28.30 -5.12 6.13
N ASP A 130 -27.84 -3.87 6.28
CA ASP A 130 -26.64 -3.52 7.04
C ASP A 130 -26.89 -3.55 8.56
N GLY A 131 -28.17 -3.62 8.98
CA GLY A 131 -28.56 -3.64 10.37
C GLY A 131 -28.24 -2.33 11.10
N LEU A 132 -28.27 -1.20 10.40
CA LEU A 132 -28.01 0.10 11.00
C LEU A 132 -29.11 0.46 12.01
N VAL A 133 -28.71 0.97 13.15
CA VAL A 133 -29.64 1.35 14.22
C VAL A 133 -29.90 2.84 14.13
N THR A 134 -31.15 3.21 13.82
CA THR A 134 -31.59 4.60 13.85
C THR A 134 -31.88 4.99 15.29
N ALA A 135 -31.14 5.94 15.84
CA ALA A 135 -31.45 6.55 17.10
C ALA A 135 -32.47 7.67 16.87
N GLY A 136 -33.76 7.32 16.89
CA GLY A 136 -34.85 8.26 17.22
C GLY A 136 -35.25 9.34 16.21
N ASP A 137 -34.48 9.61 15.17
CA ASP A 137 -34.78 10.63 14.17
C ASP A 137 -34.94 9.98 12.79
N ASP A 138 -35.99 10.38 12.05
CA ASP A 138 -36.29 9.94 10.67
C ASP A 138 -35.28 10.49 9.62
N ALA A 139 -34.06 10.87 10.02
CA ALA A 139 -33.05 11.40 9.14
C ALA A 139 -32.45 10.26 8.30
N PRO A 140 -32.34 10.40 6.96
CA PRO A 140 -31.79 9.38 6.12
C PRO A 140 -30.30 9.16 6.40
N TRP A 141 -29.88 7.90 6.38
CA TRP A 141 -28.48 7.52 6.35
C TRP A 141 -27.89 7.73 4.95
N PHE A 142 -26.64 8.16 4.91
CA PHE A 142 -25.89 8.33 3.68
C PHE A 142 -24.65 7.43 3.68
N ARG A 143 -24.16 7.12 2.49
CA ARG A 143 -22.84 6.55 2.26
C ARG A 143 -22.04 7.43 1.32
N ILE A 144 -20.71 7.40 1.44
CA ILE A 144 -19.80 8.11 0.52
C ILE A 144 -19.83 7.42 -0.83
N HIS A 145 -20.05 8.18 -1.90
CA HIS A 145 -19.93 7.67 -3.27
C HIS A 145 -18.45 7.61 -3.66
N GLY A 146 -18.00 6.48 -4.22
CA GLY A 146 -16.59 6.26 -4.59
C GLY A 146 -15.68 5.90 -3.42
N GLY A 147 -16.23 5.45 -2.27
CA GLY A 147 -15.42 5.09 -1.11
C GLY A 147 -14.60 6.28 -0.60
N PHE A 148 -13.33 6.04 -0.27
CA PHE A 148 -12.45 7.11 0.21
C PHE A 148 -12.25 8.25 -0.81
N GLN A 149 -12.41 7.98 -2.11
CA GLN A 149 -12.23 8.98 -3.17
C GLN A 149 -13.31 10.06 -3.16
N GLY A 150 -14.46 9.76 -2.58
CA GLY A 150 -15.56 10.72 -2.46
C GLY A 150 -15.49 11.65 -1.25
N LYS A 151 -14.36 11.68 -0.52
CA LYS A 151 -14.13 12.57 0.63
C LYS A 151 -12.85 13.36 0.43
N PHE A 152 -12.93 14.67 0.51
CA PHE A 152 -11.81 15.59 0.41
C PHE A 152 -11.73 16.44 1.67
N SER A 153 -10.57 16.38 2.35
CA SER A 153 -10.28 17.23 3.51
C SER A 153 -9.94 18.65 3.07
N VAL A 154 -10.52 19.63 3.73
CA VAL A 154 -10.26 21.06 3.50
C VAL A 154 -9.37 21.57 4.63
N LEU A 155 -8.14 21.98 4.30
CA LEU A 155 -7.19 22.57 5.23
C LEU A 155 -6.84 23.98 4.73
N GLU A 156 -6.97 25.00 5.59
CA GLU A 156 -6.68 26.41 5.24
C GLU A 156 -7.40 26.85 3.95
N ASP A 157 -8.67 26.48 3.80
CA ASP A 157 -9.48 26.73 2.61
C ASP A 157 -8.87 26.18 1.30
N LYS A 158 -8.13 25.07 1.39
CA LYS A 158 -7.54 24.35 0.27
C LYS A 158 -7.85 22.85 0.35
N ILE A 159 -7.86 22.19 -0.80
CA ILE A 159 -7.83 20.73 -0.95
C ILE A 159 -6.50 20.40 -1.63
N GLY A 160 -5.56 19.81 -0.87
CA GLY A 160 -4.16 19.76 -1.29
C GLY A 160 -3.62 21.19 -1.52
N ASN A 161 -3.11 21.45 -2.72
CA ASN A 161 -2.64 22.79 -3.10
C ASN A 161 -3.72 23.66 -3.80
N LEU A 162 -4.91 23.09 -4.07
CA LEU A 162 -5.95 23.79 -4.81
C LEU A 162 -6.86 24.59 -3.86
N PRO A 163 -7.03 25.91 -4.02
CA PRO A 163 -8.01 26.68 -3.26
C PRO A 163 -9.42 26.08 -3.36
N LEU A 164 -10.15 26.02 -2.25
CA LEU A 164 -11.50 25.44 -2.18
C LEU A 164 -12.45 26.07 -3.20
N VAL A 165 -12.33 27.37 -3.45
CA VAL A 165 -13.14 28.07 -4.47
C VAL A 165 -12.88 27.49 -5.86
N LYS A 166 -11.65 27.18 -6.18
CA LYS A 166 -11.29 26.57 -7.48
C LYS A 166 -11.75 25.12 -7.59
N PHE A 167 -11.68 24.37 -6.49
CA PHE A 167 -12.23 23.02 -6.44
C PHE A 167 -13.75 23.02 -6.68
N LYS A 168 -14.48 23.95 -6.04
CA LYS A 168 -15.93 24.13 -6.26
C LYS A 168 -16.26 24.53 -7.72
N GLU A 169 -15.45 25.40 -8.34
CA GLU A 169 -15.59 25.73 -9.76
C GLU A 169 -15.44 24.49 -10.66
N ARG A 170 -14.50 23.58 -10.33
CA ARG A 170 -14.33 22.30 -11.05
C ARG A 170 -15.56 21.42 -10.92
N ILE A 171 -16.08 21.26 -9.70
CA ILE A 171 -17.32 20.49 -9.46
C ILE A 171 -18.46 21.09 -10.29
N SER A 172 -18.63 22.41 -10.29
CA SER A 172 -19.68 23.09 -11.06
C SER A 172 -19.54 22.82 -12.56
N LYS A 173 -18.32 22.85 -13.11
CA LYS A 173 -18.05 22.50 -14.51
C LYS A 173 -18.36 21.03 -14.80
N ALA A 174 -17.94 20.12 -13.93
CA ALA A 174 -18.24 18.69 -14.04
C ALA A 174 -19.76 18.43 -14.11
N LEU A 175 -20.55 19.15 -13.32
CA LEU A 175 -22.01 19.02 -13.28
C LEU A 175 -22.72 19.63 -14.51
N THR A 176 -22.11 20.60 -15.19
CA THR A 176 -22.69 21.27 -16.36
C THR A 176 -22.25 20.67 -17.70
N GLY A 177 -21.48 19.59 -17.69
CA GLY A 177 -21.00 18.90 -18.89
C GLY A 177 -19.92 19.68 -19.64
N GLY A 178 -19.33 20.69 -19.03
CA GLY A 178 -18.14 21.36 -19.55
C GLY A 178 -16.95 20.43 -19.46
N VAL A 179 -16.42 19.99 -20.61
CA VAL A 179 -15.14 19.24 -20.62
C VAL A 179 -14.08 20.16 -20.05
N PRO A 180 -13.44 19.84 -18.92
CA PRO A 180 -12.29 20.59 -18.48
C PRO A 180 -11.21 20.40 -19.54
N ALA A 181 -10.71 21.47 -20.13
CA ALA A 181 -9.45 21.44 -20.86
C ALA A 181 -8.34 21.20 -19.82
N TYR A 182 -8.15 19.93 -19.44
CA TYR A 182 -7.03 19.54 -18.62
C TYR A 182 -6.16 18.57 -19.40
N PRO A 183 -4.89 18.89 -19.59
CA PRO A 183 -3.89 17.86 -19.71
C PRO A 183 -3.81 17.16 -18.33
N GLU A 184 -3.92 15.83 -18.31
CA GLU A 184 -3.69 14.98 -17.13
C GLU A 184 -2.30 15.20 -16.49
N SER A 185 -1.50 16.10 -17.05
CA SER A 185 -0.12 16.40 -16.68
C SER A 185 0.13 17.76 -16.01
N GLU A 186 -0.87 18.60 -15.81
CA GLU A 186 -0.66 19.70 -14.88
C GLU A 186 -0.71 19.12 -13.47
N SER A 187 0.46 18.60 -13.08
CA SER A 187 0.79 18.21 -11.73
C SER A 187 0.39 19.37 -10.81
N MET A 188 -0.62 19.15 -9.97
CA MET A 188 -0.87 19.99 -8.80
C MET A 188 0.37 19.99 -7.86
N LEU A 189 1.47 19.46 -8.33
CA LEU A 189 2.73 19.19 -7.64
C LEU A 189 3.94 19.80 -8.32
N ASN A 190 3.77 20.86 -9.11
CA ASN A 190 4.94 21.70 -9.23
C ASN A 190 5.05 22.45 -7.91
N PRO A 191 5.94 22.06 -6.97
CA PRO A 191 6.30 22.96 -5.92
C PRO A 191 6.87 24.14 -6.69
N GLU A 192 6.16 25.29 -6.67
CA GLU A 192 6.75 26.54 -7.11
C GLU A 192 8.18 26.51 -6.62
N SER A 193 9.12 26.86 -7.48
CA SER A 193 10.52 27.05 -7.11
C SER A 193 10.58 28.23 -6.15
N VAL A 194 10.12 27.98 -4.92
CA VAL A 194 10.36 28.87 -3.80
C VAL A 194 11.85 28.79 -3.61
N SER A 195 12.51 29.93 -3.62
CA SER A 195 13.88 30.07 -3.13
C SER A 195 13.85 29.68 -1.66
N SER A 196 13.85 28.38 -1.40
CA SER A 196 13.71 27.83 -0.05
C SER A 196 15.06 27.98 0.62
N ILE A 197 15.07 28.70 1.75
CA ILE A 197 16.21 28.75 2.67
C ILE A 197 16.53 27.31 3.15
N GLN A 198 15.55 26.41 3.12
CA GLN A 198 15.65 25.01 3.50
C GLN A 198 15.89 24.10 2.29
N THR A 199 16.89 23.23 2.39
CA THR A 199 17.23 22.31 1.32
C THR A 199 17.47 20.90 1.87
N ILE A 200 16.71 19.92 1.41
CA ILE A 200 17.02 18.49 1.59
C ILE A 200 18.07 18.11 0.56
N SER A 201 19.20 17.60 1.01
CA SER A 201 20.29 17.09 0.15
C SER A 201 20.34 15.56 0.08
N GLY A 202 19.69 14.85 1.01
CA GLY A 202 19.66 13.40 1.04
C GLY A 202 18.66 12.84 2.03
N ILE A 203 18.24 11.57 1.76
CA ILE A 203 17.50 10.74 2.71
C ILE A 203 18.20 9.39 2.79
N SER A 204 18.51 8.93 4.00
CA SER A 204 19.21 7.66 4.24
C SER A 204 18.53 6.83 5.34
N PRO A 205 18.18 5.54 5.06
CA PRO A 205 18.19 4.93 3.73
C PRO A 205 17.20 5.63 2.79
N SER A 206 17.43 5.51 1.47
CA SER A 206 16.55 6.09 0.43
C SER A 206 15.23 5.32 0.28
N SER A 207 15.12 4.16 0.93
CA SER A 207 13.90 3.35 1.01
C SER A 207 13.73 2.75 2.39
N ALA A 208 12.49 2.68 2.87
CA ALA A 208 12.15 2.01 4.13
C ALA A 208 10.67 1.60 4.17
N SER A 209 10.33 0.72 5.12
CA SER A 209 8.95 0.32 5.39
C SER A 209 8.23 1.33 6.28
N ALA A 210 6.91 1.49 6.04
CA ALA A 210 6.03 2.26 6.90
C ALA A 210 5.43 1.39 8.02
N GLY A 211 5.19 1.97 9.20
CA GLY A 211 4.56 1.28 10.33
C GLY A 211 5.44 0.28 11.09
N THR A 212 6.72 0.18 10.75
CA THR A 212 7.68 -0.74 11.37
C THR A 212 8.60 -0.07 12.37
N ASN A 213 8.39 1.21 12.67
CA ASN A 213 9.28 2.07 13.45
C ASN A 213 10.68 2.27 12.84
N THR A 214 10.87 1.92 11.57
CA THR A 214 12.13 2.17 10.88
C THR A 214 12.42 3.67 10.82
N LEU A 215 13.63 4.05 11.26
CA LEU A 215 14.10 5.42 11.23
C LEU A 215 14.82 5.71 9.91
N ILE A 216 14.57 6.90 9.37
CA ILE A 216 15.33 7.47 8.26
C ILE A 216 15.94 8.79 8.70
N SER A 217 17.10 9.14 8.14
CA SER A 217 17.74 10.45 8.34
C SER A 217 17.56 11.30 7.10
N ILE A 218 17.02 12.49 7.27
CA ILE A 218 16.87 13.51 6.22
C ILE A 218 17.95 14.55 6.47
N SER A 219 18.95 14.63 5.58
CA SER A 219 20.06 15.55 5.69
C SER A 219 19.88 16.75 4.76
N GLY A 220 20.39 17.92 5.19
CA GLY A 220 20.26 19.16 4.41
C GLY A 220 20.78 20.38 5.13
N ASN A 221 20.12 21.50 4.97
CA ASN A 221 20.42 22.74 5.69
C ASN A 221 19.17 23.63 5.81
N GLY A 222 19.22 24.55 6.78
CA GLY A 222 18.19 25.56 6.98
C GLY A 222 16.89 25.02 7.58
N PHE A 223 16.89 23.84 8.22
CA PHE A 223 15.71 23.27 8.87
C PHE A 223 15.34 23.99 10.17
N GLY A 224 16.28 24.79 10.72
CA GLY A 224 16.12 25.52 11.97
C GLY A 224 16.28 24.65 13.22
N ALA A 225 16.38 25.31 14.38
CA ALA A 225 16.56 24.62 15.65
C ALA A 225 15.24 24.08 16.25
N SER A 226 14.10 24.60 15.83
CA SER A 226 12.78 24.20 16.34
C SER A 226 12.17 23.11 15.48
N THR A 227 11.62 22.07 16.11
CA THR A 227 11.01 20.93 15.43
C THR A 227 9.86 21.38 14.53
N GLY A 228 10.02 21.15 13.23
CA GLY A 228 9.01 21.34 12.21
C GLY A 228 8.23 20.07 11.93
N THR A 229 7.68 19.96 10.72
CA THR A 229 6.87 18.82 10.31
C THR A 229 7.39 18.19 9.03
N PRO A 230 7.76 16.90 9.03
CA PRO A 230 8.02 16.14 7.82
C PRO A 230 6.70 15.74 7.17
N TYR A 231 6.63 15.83 5.84
CA TYR A 231 5.49 15.47 5.01
C TYR A 231 5.85 14.33 4.07
N PHE A 232 5.11 13.25 4.14
CA PHE A 232 5.23 12.10 3.25
C PHE A 232 4.07 12.10 2.25
N TYR A 233 4.37 11.69 1.01
CA TYR A 233 3.31 11.45 0.03
C TYR A 233 2.35 10.39 0.56
N TYR A 234 1.05 10.56 0.29
CA TYR A 234 0.03 9.62 0.69
C TYR A 234 -0.70 9.09 -0.55
N LYS A 235 -1.66 9.83 -1.08
CA LYS A 235 -2.44 9.47 -2.27
C LYS A 235 -3.00 10.73 -2.94
N ASP A 236 -3.29 10.65 -4.25
CA ASP A 236 -4.01 11.69 -5.01
C ASP A 236 -3.49 13.12 -4.79
N ASN A 237 -2.15 13.25 -4.80
CA ASN A 237 -1.44 14.50 -4.54
C ASN A 237 -1.57 15.03 -3.10
N GLY A 238 -2.06 14.21 -2.17
CA GLY A 238 -2.08 14.51 -0.74
C GLY A 238 -0.79 14.13 -0.04
N TYR A 239 -0.47 14.89 1.01
CA TYR A 239 0.67 14.63 1.89
C TYR A 239 0.18 14.51 3.32
N TYR A 240 0.89 13.71 4.05
CA TYR A 240 0.66 13.54 5.49
C TYR A 240 1.81 14.14 6.28
N GLY A 241 1.51 15.17 7.07
CA GLY A 241 2.44 15.79 8.01
C GLY A 241 2.49 14.99 9.31
N CYS A 242 3.68 14.55 9.71
CA CYS A 242 3.85 13.75 10.93
C CYS A 242 4.90 14.35 11.87
N GLN A 243 4.54 15.38 12.63
CA GLN A 243 5.43 15.92 13.65
C GLN A 243 5.73 14.91 14.77
N SER A 244 4.75 14.08 15.14
CA SER A 244 4.91 13.03 16.16
C SER A 244 5.83 11.88 15.73
N CYS A 245 6.15 11.77 14.44
CA CYS A 245 7.10 10.79 13.91
C CYS A 245 8.56 11.20 14.07
N VAL A 246 8.82 12.48 14.39
CA VAL A 246 10.17 13.02 14.54
C VAL A 246 10.81 12.48 15.81
N SER A 247 12.01 11.89 15.67
CA SER A 247 12.81 11.38 16.77
C SER A 247 13.94 12.34 17.14
N ALA A 248 14.47 13.08 16.16
CA ALA A 248 15.47 14.14 16.38
C ALA A 248 15.34 15.20 15.28
N TRP A 249 15.68 16.45 15.63
CA TRP A 249 15.65 17.59 14.71
C TRP A 249 16.80 18.53 14.98
N SER A 250 17.50 18.93 13.93
CA SER A 250 18.53 19.97 13.93
C SER A 250 18.42 20.81 12.65
N ASP A 251 19.24 21.84 12.53
CA ASP A 251 19.29 22.68 11.32
C ASP A 251 19.72 21.91 10.06
N SER A 252 20.44 20.80 10.21
CA SER A 252 21.01 20.01 9.11
C SER A 252 20.51 18.59 9.00
N ASP A 253 19.89 18.06 10.06
CA ASP A 253 19.51 16.64 10.11
C ASP A 253 18.20 16.44 10.86
N VAL A 254 17.29 15.65 10.25
CA VAL A 254 16.03 15.23 10.84
C VAL A 254 15.94 13.71 10.82
N VAL A 255 15.76 13.11 11.98
CA VAL A 255 15.52 11.66 12.12
C VAL A 255 14.05 11.43 12.35
N VAL A 256 13.43 10.64 11.49
CA VAL A 256 11.98 10.45 11.49
C VAL A 256 11.60 8.99 11.20
N LYS A 257 10.50 8.51 11.80
CA LYS A 257 9.87 7.23 11.43
C LYS A 257 9.03 7.42 10.18
N VAL A 258 9.05 6.42 9.29
CA VAL A 258 8.11 6.39 8.15
C VAL A 258 6.71 6.04 8.66
N PRO A 259 5.74 6.94 8.50
CA PRO A 259 4.49 6.84 9.23
C PRO A 259 3.47 5.88 8.58
N VAL A 260 2.70 5.23 9.45
CA VAL A 260 1.33 4.75 9.21
C VAL A 260 0.42 5.56 10.13
N PHE A 261 -0.67 6.03 9.60
CA PHE A 261 -1.64 6.85 10.32
C PHE A 261 -2.86 6.01 10.65
N THR A 262 -3.28 6.01 11.90
CA THR A 262 -4.49 5.31 12.32
C THR A 262 -5.57 6.35 12.66
N ALA A 263 -6.66 6.31 11.91
CA ALA A 263 -7.85 7.11 12.19
C ALA A 263 -8.64 6.55 13.37
N ILE A 264 -9.54 7.36 13.94
CA ILE A 264 -10.36 6.98 15.10
C ILE A 264 -11.27 5.77 14.79
N ASN A 265 -11.69 5.62 13.55
CA ASN A 265 -12.46 4.45 13.06
C ASN A 265 -11.63 3.16 12.90
N GLY A 266 -10.34 3.18 13.29
CA GLY A 266 -9.44 2.03 13.18
C GLY A 266 -8.77 1.85 11.81
N TYR A 267 -9.17 2.60 10.79
CA TYR A 267 -8.52 2.56 9.48
C TYR A 267 -7.10 3.15 9.55
N SER A 268 -6.15 2.46 8.95
CA SER A 268 -4.75 2.91 8.91
C SER A 268 -4.35 3.26 7.48
N ALA A 269 -4.00 4.53 7.27
CA ALA A 269 -3.40 5.01 6.03
C ALA A 269 -1.88 4.96 6.12
N SER A 270 -1.19 4.77 5.00
CA SER A 270 0.26 4.67 4.94
C SER A 270 0.89 5.81 4.16
N ALA A 271 2.10 6.20 4.55
CA ALA A 271 2.99 6.87 3.61
C ALA A 271 3.18 5.99 2.37
N GLY A 272 3.15 6.57 1.18
CA GLY A 272 3.45 5.93 -0.11
C GLY A 272 4.79 6.41 -0.65
N SER A 273 5.30 5.70 -1.66
CA SER A 273 6.49 6.13 -2.41
C SER A 273 6.22 7.46 -3.12
N GLY A 274 7.21 8.36 -3.12
CA GLY A 274 7.02 9.66 -3.74
C GLY A 274 7.90 10.75 -3.14
N PRO A 275 7.52 12.02 -3.30
CA PRO A 275 8.22 13.15 -2.72
C PRO A 275 8.02 13.27 -1.20
N VAL A 276 9.09 13.57 -0.50
CA VAL A 276 9.12 13.96 0.92
C VAL A 276 9.63 15.39 1.02
N TYR A 277 9.03 16.20 1.88
CA TYR A 277 9.50 17.55 2.20
C TYR A 277 9.31 17.86 3.69
N LEU A 278 9.98 18.92 4.15
CA LEU A 278 9.89 19.42 5.53
C LEU A 278 9.25 20.80 5.54
N THR A 279 8.60 21.16 6.66
CA THR A 279 8.22 22.54 6.95
C THR A 279 8.76 22.95 8.31
N THR A 280 9.19 24.22 8.46
CA THR A 280 9.45 24.81 9.76
C THR A 280 8.16 25.10 10.52
N PRO A 281 8.22 25.42 11.83
CA PRO A 281 7.07 25.94 12.57
C PRO A 281 6.51 27.25 12.01
N ALA A 282 7.31 28.02 11.27
CA ALA A 282 6.86 29.23 10.57
C ALA A 282 6.11 28.94 9.26
N GLY A 283 6.11 27.68 8.80
CA GLY A 283 5.46 27.27 7.57
C GLY A 283 6.34 27.30 6.32
N ASP A 284 7.63 27.67 6.45
CA ASP A 284 8.57 27.62 5.33
C ASP A 284 8.78 26.18 4.88
N LYS A 285 8.80 25.95 3.57
CA LYS A 285 8.83 24.61 2.95
C LYS A 285 10.18 24.34 2.28
N SER A 286 10.72 23.13 2.46
CA SER A 286 11.91 22.66 1.72
C SER A 286 11.58 22.27 0.27
N ASN A 287 12.62 21.99 -0.54
CA ASN A 287 12.46 21.19 -1.75
C ASN A 287 11.90 19.82 -1.41
N ALA A 288 11.28 19.19 -2.40
CA ALA A 288 10.85 17.80 -2.33
C ALA A 288 12.02 16.86 -2.68
N PHE A 289 12.14 15.73 -1.98
CA PHE A 289 13.18 14.73 -2.19
C PHE A 289 12.56 13.34 -2.40
N PRO A 290 13.08 12.53 -3.34
CA PRO A 290 12.51 11.21 -3.64
C PRO A 290 12.71 10.22 -2.49
N PHE A 291 11.68 9.43 -2.20
CA PHE A 291 11.71 8.38 -1.19
C PHE A 291 10.85 7.19 -1.60
N THR A 292 11.34 5.97 -1.36
CA THR A 292 10.62 4.72 -1.64
C THR A 292 10.07 4.12 -0.34
N VAL A 293 8.77 3.90 -0.26
CA VAL A 293 8.18 3.07 0.78
C VAL A 293 8.18 1.63 0.31
N THR A 294 8.90 0.75 0.99
CA THR A 294 9.03 -0.65 0.54
C THR A 294 7.72 -1.42 0.69
N PHE A 295 7.19 -1.48 1.89
CA PHE A 295 5.88 -2.00 2.24
C PHE A 295 5.31 -1.22 3.43
N SER A 296 4.06 -1.46 3.76
CA SER A 296 3.43 -0.85 4.92
C SER A 296 2.77 -1.90 5.82
N TYR A 297 2.99 -1.79 7.13
CA TYR A 297 2.46 -2.70 8.13
C TYR A 297 1.52 -1.97 9.10
N GLY A 298 0.32 -2.51 9.30
CA GLY A 298 -0.70 -1.90 10.15
C GLY A 298 -0.54 -2.15 11.66
N GLY A 299 0.50 -2.90 12.08
CA GLY A 299 0.88 -3.00 13.49
C GLY A 299 0.30 -4.19 14.27
N ILE A 300 -0.63 -4.97 13.69
CA ILE A 300 -1.22 -6.16 14.33
C ILE A 300 -1.07 -7.39 13.44
N LYS A 301 -1.15 -8.60 14.02
CA LYS A 301 -0.97 -9.84 13.27
C LYS A 301 -1.73 -11.02 13.90
N TRP A 302 -1.82 -12.11 13.17
CA TRP A 302 -2.30 -13.39 13.67
C TRP A 302 -1.36 -13.94 14.75
N THR A 303 -1.91 -14.63 15.75
CA THR A 303 -1.12 -15.26 16.82
C THR A 303 -0.53 -16.61 16.40
N GLY A 304 0.50 -17.03 17.15
CA GLY A 304 1.18 -18.29 16.94
C GLY A 304 2.54 -18.14 16.25
N ALA A 305 3.40 -19.13 16.41
CA ALA A 305 4.73 -19.14 15.81
C ALA A 305 4.69 -19.35 14.28
N SER A 306 3.68 -20.05 13.79
CA SER A 306 3.40 -20.30 12.37
C SER A 306 1.90 -20.36 12.14
N PRO A 307 1.19 -19.23 12.14
CA PRO A 307 -0.25 -19.24 11.97
C PRO A 307 -0.66 -19.82 10.62
N VAL A 308 -1.67 -20.68 10.66
CA VAL A 308 -2.36 -21.24 9.50
C VAL A 308 -3.74 -20.62 9.46
N VAL A 309 -3.97 -19.73 8.49
CA VAL A 309 -5.24 -19.02 8.34
C VAL A 309 -6.12 -19.79 7.36
N GLU A 310 -7.10 -20.51 7.93
CA GLU A 310 -8.09 -21.25 7.14
C GLU A 310 -9.12 -20.28 6.55
N PHE A 311 -9.54 -20.52 5.30
CA PHE A 311 -10.55 -19.71 4.64
C PHE A 311 -11.52 -20.54 3.79
N LYS A 312 -12.74 -20.02 3.62
CA LYS A 312 -13.78 -20.56 2.76
C LYS A 312 -14.11 -19.62 1.61
N VAL A 313 -14.55 -20.18 0.51
CA VAL A 313 -14.84 -19.42 -0.71
C VAL A 313 -16.30 -19.62 -1.14
N ASN A 314 -17.02 -18.52 -1.32
CA ASN A 314 -18.24 -18.52 -2.11
C ASN A 314 -17.86 -18.43 -3.59
N THR A 315 -18.06 -19.51 -4.32
CA THR A 315 -17.68 -19.59 -5.75
C THR A 315 -18.64 -18.83 -6.66
N ASN A 316 -19.73 -18.28 -6.12
CA ASN A 316 -20.79 -17.63 -6.91
C ASN A 316 -21.26 -18.48 -8.11
N GLY A 317 -21.31 -19.81 -7.90
CA GLY A 317 -21.69 -20.79 -8.94
C GLY A 317 -20.64 -21.09 -10.01
N ASN A 318 -19.43 -20.52 -9.92
CA ASN A 318 -18.33 -20.71 -10.87
C ASN A 318 -17.10 -21.36 -10.20
N ALA A 319 -16.81 -22.63 -10.54
CA ALA A 319 -15.68 -23.37 -9.97
C ALA A 319 -14.29 -22.77 -10.33
N ALA A 320 -14.16 -22.03 -11.43
CA ALA A 320 -12.89 -21.40 -11.82
C ALA A 320 -12.50 -20.28 -10.86
N ILE A 321 -13.45 -19.65 -10.18
CA ILE A 321 -13.21 -18.66 -9.12
C ILE A 321 -12.43 -19.31 -7.97
N LEU A 322 -12.81 -20.52 -7.56
CA LEU A 322 -12.12 -21.25 -6.49
C LEU A 322 -10.63 -21.42 -6.83
N LYS A 323 -10.34 -21.85 -8.07
CA LYS A 323 -8.95 -22.03 -8.49
C LYS A 323 -8.17 -20.70 -8.45
N ALA A 324 -8.72 -19.63 -8.97
CA ALA A 324 -8.05 -18.31 -8.98
C ALA A 324 -7.76 -17.79 -7.56
N VAL A 325 -8.67 -18.01 -6.62
CA VAL A 325 -8.47 -17.66 -5.20
C VAL A 325 -7.42 -18.56 -4.55
N GLN A 326 -7.44 -19.88 -4.84
CA GLN A 326 -6.41 -20.78 -4.33
C GLN A 326 -5.02 -20.44 -4.90
N ASP A 327 -4.92 -20.12 -6.20
CA ASP A 327 -3.67 -19.68 -6.82
C ASP A 327 -3.13 -18.40 -6.16
N ALA A 328 -4.00 -17.48 -5.75
CA ALA A 328 -3.60 -16.29 -4.99
C ALA A 328 -3.04 -16.64 -3.60
N ALA A 329 -3.71 -17.54 -2.88
CA ALA A 329 -3.24 -18.06 -1.60
C ALA A 329 -1.90 -18.78 -1.75
N ASP A 330 -1.75 -19.60 -2.78
CA ASP A 330 -0.52 -20.34 -3.07
C ASP A 330 0.63 -19.41 -3.46
N THR A 331 0.35 -18.28 -4.12
CA THR A 331 1.35 -17.25 -4.40
C THR A 331 1.94 -16.67 -3.10
N TRP A 332 1.11 -16.36 -2.09
CA TRP A 332 1.60 -15.96 -0.77
C TRP A 332 2.27 -17.13 -0.03
N ASN A 333 1.74 -18.33 -0.16
CA ASN A 333 2.32 -19.53 0.47
C ASN A 333 3.70 -19.87 -0.08
N ALA A 334 3.99 -19.52 -1.32
CA ALA A 334 5.28 -19.74 -1.96
C ALA A 334 6.39 -18.77 -1.50
N VAL A 335 6.06 -17.71 -0.73
CA VAL A 335 7.09 -16.83 -0.15
C VAL A 335 8.00 -17.64 0.76
N PRO A 336 9.29 -17.72 0.47
CA PRO A 336 10.22 -18.52 1.26
C PRO A 336 10.59 -17.81 2.56
N ASN A 337 11.09 -18.58 3.54
CA ASN A 337 11.54 -18.05 4.83
C ASN A 337 10.47 -17.24 5.58
N LYS A 338 9.24 -17.71 5.57
CA LYS A 338 8.14 -17.18 6.35
C LYS A 338 7.56 -18.22 7.30
N SER A 339 6.93 -17.77 8.36
CA SER A 339 6.20 -18.60 9.32
C SER A 339 4.70 -18.33 9.28
N PHE A 340 4.08 -18.48 8.09
CA PHE A 340 2.66 -18.23 7.89
C PHE A 340 2.15 -19.04 6.71
N SER A 341 0.88 -19.43 6.70
CA SER A 341 0.24 -20.02 5.52
C SER A 341 -1.27 -19.77 5.48
N PHE A 342 -1.81 -19.63 4.28
CA PHE A 342 -3.23 -19.73 3.99
C PHE A 342 -3.60 -21.18 3.72
N LYS A 343 -4.79 -21.60 4.15
CA LYS A 343 -5.30 -22.95 3.91
C LYS A 343 -6.77 -22.91 3.50
N TYR A 344 -7.08 -23.41 2.32
CA TYR A 344 -8.45 -23.57 1.89
C TYR A 344 -9.18 -24.61 2.78
N ALA A 345 -10.34 -24.24 3.31
CA ALA A 345 -11.14 -25.03 4.25
C ALA A 345 -12.56 -25.36 3.74
N GLY A 346 -12.80 -25.20 2.44
CA GLY A 346 -14.08 -25.54 1.82
C GLY A 346 -14.84 -24.33 1.27
N THR A 347 -16.03 -24.59 0.76
CA THR A 347 -16.94 -23.57 0.22
C THR A 347 -17.81 -22.98 1.32
N THR A 348 -18.35 -21.79 1.06
CA THR A 348 -19.39 -21.14 1.87
C THR A 348 -20.54 -20.67 0.99
N SER A 349 -21.70 -20.46 1.59
CA SER A 349 -22.85 -19.77 0.99
C SER A 349 -23.04 -18.36 1.54
N ALA A 350 -22.12 -17.86 2.36
CA ALA A 350 -22.19 -16.51 2.90
C ALA A 350 -22.20 -15.46 1.78
N VAL A 351 -23.00 -14.42 1.96
CA VAL A 351 -23.17 -13.30 1.01
C VAL A 351 -22.93 -11.93 1.67
N LYS A 352 -22.54 -11.93 2.94
CA LYS A 352 -22.13 -10.73 3.68
C LYS A 352 -21.10 -11.11 4.74
N THR A 353 -20.22 -10.19 5.05
CA THR A 353 -19.25 -10.32 6.14
C THR A 353 -19.97 -10.41 7.48
N SER A 354 -19.47 -11.23 8.37
CA SER A 354 -20.04 -11.39 9.71
C SER A 354 -18.97 -11.82 10.71
N GLY A 355 -19.04 -11.35 11.95
CA GLY A 355 -18.14 -11.75 13.02
C GLY A 355 -18.41 -13.16 13.51
N ASN A 356 -18.23 -14.16 12.65
CA ASN A 356 -18.54 -15.56 12.92
C ASN A 356 -17.30 -16.44 13.17
N GLN A 357 -16.10 -15.81 13.22
CA GLN A 357 -14.79 -16.45 13.37
C GLN A 357 -14.43 -17.39 12.20
N ILE A 358 -15.01 -17.16 11.03
CA ILE A 358 -14.67 -17.87 9.80
C ILE A 358 -14.17 -16.83 8.80
N ASN A 359 -12.99 -17.03 8.22
CA ASN A 359 -12.51 -16.16 7.16
C ASN A 359 -13.19 -16.58 5.85
N GLU A 360 -13.92 -15.67 5.25
CA GLU A 360 -14.76 -15.94 4.08
C GLU A 360 -14.42 -15.00 2.93
N ILE A 361 -14.44 -15.56 1.72
CA ILE A 361 -14.34 -14.79 0.47
C ILE A 361 -15.69 -14.86 -0.20
N ILE A 362 -16.36 -13.74 -0.32
CA ILE A 362 -17.76 -13.61 -0.66
C ILE A 362 -18.00 -12.61 -1.81
N TRP A 363 -19.24 -12.54 -2.25
CA TRP A 363 -19.71 -11.62 -3.29
C TRP A 363 -20.86 -10.78 -2.75
N ALA A 364 -20.75 -9.45 -2.88
CA ALA A 364 -21.81 -8.52 -2.49
C ALA A 364 -21.79 -7.25 -3.33
N ASP A 365 -22.85 -6.45 -3.21
CA ASP A 365 -22.94 -5.11 -3.80
C ASP A 365 -22.18 -4.11 -2.93
N LEU A 366 -20.95 -3.77 -3.33
CA LEU A 366 -20.14 -2.73 -2.69
C LEU A 366 -20.43 -1.35 -3.30
N GLN A 367 -19.85 -0.32 -2.72
CA GLN A 367 -19.90 1.04 -3.25
C GLN A 367 -19.30 1.11 -4.66
N ASP A 368 -19.75 2.10 -5.44
CA ASP A 368 -19.22 2.31 -6.78
C ASP A 368 -17.72 2.63 -6.70
N GLY A 369 -16.96 2.12 -7.65
CA GLY A 369 -15.51 2.26 -7.68
C GLY A 369 -14.74 1.24 -6.83
N ILE A 370 -15.32 0.65 -5.80
CA ILE A 370 -14.66 -0.40 -4.99
C ILE A 370 -14.76 -1.73 -5.72
N ILE A 371 -13.62 -2.32 -6.10
CA ILE A 371 -13.54 -3.58 -6.84
C ILE A 371 -13.60 -4.77 -5.88
N GLY A 372 -12.75 -4.77 -4.88
CA GLY A 372 -12.68 -5.71 -3.78
C GLY A 372 -12.51 -4.98 -2.46
N GLN A 373 -12.81 -5.62 -1.35
CA GLN A 373 -12.68 -5.04 -0.03
C GLN A 373 -12.36 -6.10 1.00
N ALA A 374 -11.30 -5.89 1.77
CA ALA A 374 -11.00 -6.68 2.95
C ALA A 374 -11.62 -6.07 4.20
N SER A 375 -12.14 -6.93 5.07
CA SER A 375 -12.62 -6.59 6.40
C SER A 375 -11.83 -7.42 7.41
N MET A 376 -11.19 -6.79 8.38
CA MET A 376 -10.35 -7.44 9.38
C MET A 376 -10.85 -7.12 10.79
N ARG A 377 -11.17 -8.16 11.54
CA ARG A 377 -11.54 -8.06 12.95
C ARG A 377 -10.32 -8.37 13.82
N SER A 378 -10.09 -7.54 14.81
CA SER A 378 -9.09 -7.79 15.84
C SER A 378 -9.68 -7.62 17.24
N ILE A 379 -9.16 -8.37 18.20
CA ILE A 379 -9.53 -8.31 19.61
C ILE A 379 -8.24 -8.17 20.42
N GLY A 380 -8.16 -7.13 21.24
CA GLY A 380 -6.94 -6.85 22.02
C GLY A 380 -5.67 -6.67 21.19
N GLY A 381 -5.79 -6.19 19.95
CA GLY A 381 -4.65 -5.99 19.04
C GLY A 381 -4.16 -7.26 18.32
N VAL A 382 -4.97 -8.31 18.31
CA VAL A 382 -4.68 -9.58 17.63
C VAL A 382 -5.75 -9.85 16.58
N ILE A 383 -5.34 -10.20 15.36
CA ILE A 383 -6.29 -10.55 14.29
C ILE A 383 -7.01 -11.85 14.68
N SER A 384 -8.33 -11.84 14.59
CA SER A 384 -9.20 -12.97 14.93
C SER A 384 -10.03 -13.47 13.75
N GLU A 385 -10.27 -12.62 12.73
CA GLU A 385 -11.08 -12.95 11.56
C GLU A 385 -10.79 -11.95 10.44
N CYS A 386 -10.80 -12.43 9.21
CA CYS A 386 -10.72 -11.58 8.01
C CYS A 386 -11.64 -12.10 6.93
N ASP A 387 -12.40 -11.20 6.28
CA ASP A 387 -13.22 -11.51 5.13
C ASP A 387 -12.78 -10.70 3.91
N ILE A 388 -13.05 -11.23 2.72
CA ILE A 388 -12.91 -10.51 1.44
C ILE A 388 -14.27 -10.46 0.77
N THR A 389 -14.64 -9.29 0.28
CA THR A 389 -15.86 -9.11 -0.54
C THR A 389 -15.47 -8.66 -1.93
N PHE A 390 -15.85 -9.41 -2.96
CA PHE A 390 -15.77 -9.00 -4.35
C PHE A 390 -17.07 -8.29 -4.77
N ASN A 391 -16.94 -7.16 -5.46
CA ASN A 391 -18.08 -6.35 -5.85
C ASN A 391 -18.81 -6.96 -7.06
N THR A 392 -20.09 -7.30 -6.88
CA THR A 392 -20.94 -7.86 -7.93
C THR A 392 -21.25 -6.93 -9.09
N LYS A 393 -20.94 -5.63 -8.98
CA LYS A 393 -21.14 -4.63 -10.04
C LYS A 393 -20.17 -4.79 -11.21
N PHE A 394 -19.04 -5.49 -11.01
CA PHE A 394 -18.03 -5.68 -12.04
C PHE A 394 -18.23 -7.02 -12.77
N LYS A 395 -17.77 -7.06 -14.02
CA LYS A 395 -17.54 -8.29 -14.74
C LYS A 395 -16.23 -8.90 -14.27
N TRP A 396 -16.25 -10.18 -13.93
CA TRP A 396 -15.10 -10.90 -13.39
C TRP A 396 -14.59 -11.97 -14.35
N ASN A 397 -13.28 -12.19 -14.32
CA ASN A 397 -12.59 -13.23 -15.08
C ASN A 397 -11.63 -13.99 -14.17
N SER A 398 -11.59 -15.31 -14.36
CA SER A 398 -10.69 -16.23 -13.63
C SER A 398 -9.78 -17.04 -14.56
N ASP A 399 -9.78 -16.76 -15.87
CA ASP A 399 -8.97 -17.46 -16.87
C ASP A 399 -7.52 -16.97 -16.88
N ALA A 400 -6.67 -17.62 -17.68
CA ALA A 400 -5.26 -17.29 -17.82
C ALA A 400 -5.01 -15.86 -18.33
N SER A 401 -5.92 -15.32 -19.16
CA SER A 401 -5.87 -13.95 -19.66
C SER A 401 -7.15 -13.21 -19.31
N THR A 402 -7.02 -11.96 -18.83
CA THR A 402 -8.16 -11.13 -18.43
C THR A 402 -8.57 -10.19 -19.55
N PRO A 403 -9.83 -10.24 -20.01
CA PRO A 403 -10.36 -9.28 -20.99
C PRO A 403 -10.28 -7.84 -20.48
N LYS A 404 -10.12 -6.88 -21.40
CA LYS A 404 -10.02 -5.45 -21.07
C LYS A 404 -11.30 -4.83 -20.44
N ASP A 405 -12.37 -5.57 -20.35
CA ASP A 405 -13.66 -5.18 -19.77
C ASP A 405 -14.02 -5.99 -18.51
N ALA A 406 -13.07 -6.73 -17.95
CA ALA A 406 -13.28 -7.55 -16.77
C ALA A 406 -12.19 -7.33 -15.71
N MET A 407 -12.52 -7.64 -14.46
CA MET A 407 -11.59 -7.67 -13.33
C MET A 407 -11.01 -9.09 -13.17
N ASP A 408 -9.75 -9.18 -12.78
CA ASP A 408 -9.05 -10.45 -12.58
C ASP A 408 -9.22 -10.95 -11.14
N VAL A 409 -9.91 -12.07 -10.96
CA VAL A 409 -10.15 -12.66 -9.62
C VAL A 409 -8.85 -12.94 -8.89
N HIS A 410 -7.84 -13.51 -9.56
CA HIS A 410 -6.55 -13.83 -8.94
C HIS A 410 -5.82 -12.57 -8.45
N THR A 411 -5.73 -11.56 -9.28
CA THR A 411 -5.08 -10.28 -8.93
C THR A 411 -5.74 -9.65 -7.71
N ILE A 412 -7.07 -9.57 -7.70
CA ILE A 412 -7.80 -8.95 -6.61
C ILE A 412 -7.72 -9.80 -5.33
N ALA A 413 -7.87 -11.14 -5.44
CA ALA A 413 -7.70 -12.03 -4.29
C ALA A 413 -6.29 -11.94 -3.69
N LEU A 414 -5.25 -11.87 -4.53
CA LEU A 414 -3.85 -11.78 -4.09
C LEU A 414 -3.60 -10.52 -3.26
N HIS A 415 -4.15 -9.39 -3.70
CA HIS A 415 -4.05 -8.14 -2.98
C HIS A 415 -4.86 -8.18 -1.66
N GLU A 416 -6.14 -8.54 -1.69
CA GLU A 416 -6.97 -8.58 -0.49
C GLU A 416 -6.41 -9.54 0.58
N MET A 417 -5.81 -10.65 0.16
CA MET A 417 -5.08 -11.53 1.08
C MET A 417 -3.83 -10.86 1.68
N GLY A 418 -3.24 -9.88 1.01
CA GLY A 418 -2.19 -9.04 1.60
C GLY A 418 -2.70 -8.24 2.80
N HIS A 419 -3.94 -7.77 2.78
CA HIS A 419 -4.58 -7.14 3.95
C HIS A 419 -4.81 -8.13 5.10
N TRP A 420 -5.04 -9.41 4.81
CA TRP A 420 -5.12 -10.44 5.85
C TRP A 420 -3.77 -10.68 6.57
N LEU A 421 -2.65 -10.32 5.92
CA LEU A 421 -1.34 -10.24 6.57
C LEU A 421 -1.15 -8.94 7.35
N ASN A 422 -2.10 -8.00 7.28
CA ASN A 422 -2.03 -6.63 7.79
C ASN A 422 -1.04 -5.72 7.03
N LEU A 423 -0.78 -6.02 5.76
CA LEU A 423 -0.18 -5.07 4.83
C LEU A 423 -1.20 -4.00 4.45
N ARG A 424 -0.73 -2.75 4.26
CA ARG A 424 -1.58 -1.60 3.93
C ARG A 424 -1.39 -1.20 2.49
N ASP A 425 -2.41 -0.54 1.93
CA ASP A 425 -2.34 0.07 0.62
C ASP A 425 -1.24 1.12 0.51
N LEU A 426 -0.63 1.15 -0.66
CA LEU A 426 0.34 2.15 -1.09
C LEU A 426 -0.19 2.83 -2.35
N TYR A 427 -0.04 4.14 -2.45
CA TYR A 427 -0.61 4.93 -3.53
C TYR A 427 0.42 5.78 -4.30
N GLY A 428 1.71 5.49 -4.14
CA GLY A 428 2.78 6.24 -4.79
C GLY A 428 2.68 6.20 -6.32
N ASN A 429 2.36 7.33 -6.93
CA ASN A 429 2.26 7.49 -8.38
C ASN A 429 2.47 8.96 -8.78
N VAL A 430 3.63 9.51 -8.44
CA VAL A 430 4.00 10.89 -8.78
C VAL A 430 5.06 10.88 -9.87
N SER A 431 4.78 11.53 -11.01
CA SER A 431 5.73 11.59 -12.13
C SER A 431 7.07 12.17 -11.68
N GLY A 432 8.17 11.52 -12.07
CA GLY A 432 9.52 11.90 -11.69
C GLY A 432 9.97 11.46 -10.28
N TYR A 433 9.15 10.70 -9.57
CA TYR A 433 9.44 10.14 -8.26
C TYR A 433 9.26 8.61 -8.24
N PRO A 434 9.79 7.90 -7.20
CA PRO A 434 9.51 6.48 -7.02
C PRO A 434 8.00 6.22 -6.93
N THR A 435 7.55 5.07 -7.44
CA THR A 435 6.12 4.70 -7.48
C THR A 435 5.86 3.38 -6.77
N ASP A 436 4.58 3.13 -6.47
CA ASP A 436 4.10 1.87 -5.88
C ASP A 436 3.34 1.01 -6.90
N ILE A 437 3.22 1.48 -8.15
CA ILE A 437 2.34 0.90 -9.18
C ILE A 437 2.56 -0.60 -9.39
N ASP A 438 3.79 -1.09 -9.31
CA ASP A 438 4.11 -2.50 -9.59
C ASP A 438 3.81 -3.43 -8.39
N LYS A 439 3.69 -2.90 -7.19
CA LYS A 439 3.43 -3.68 -5.97
C LYS A 439 2.04 -4.29 -5.98
N ILE A 440 1.90 -5.47 -5.37
CA ILE A 440 0.58 -6.07 -5.14
C ILE A 440 -0.26 -5.16 -4.26
N MET A 441 0.34 -4.55 -3.23
CA MET A 441 -0.36 -3.65 -2.31
C MET A 441 -0.56 -2.22 -2.86
N TYR A 442 -0.48 -2.00 -4.18
CA TYR A 442 -0.88 -0.73 -4.78
C TYR A 442 -2.41 -0.60 -4.81
N GLY A 443 -2.96 0.42 -4.16
CA GLY A 443 -4.39 0.54 -3.85
C GLY A 443 -5.33 0.93 -5.00
N TYR A 444 -4.85 1.09 -6.25
CA TYR A 444 -5.71 1.32 -7.42
C TYR A 444 -5.69 0.14 -8.39
N GLY A 445 -6.86 -0.20 -8.94
CA GLY A 445 -7.10 -1.28 -9.87
C GLY A 445 -7.68 -0.86 -11.21
N GLY A 446 -7.81 -1.82 -12.11
CA GLY A 446 -8.38 -1.56 -13.43
C GLY A 446 -8.82 -2.81 -14.17
N TYR A 447 -9.61 -2.56 -15.19
CA TYR A 447 -10.06 -3.58 -16.12
C TYR A 447 -8.88 -4.14 -16.94
N GLY A 448 -8.85 -5.46 -17.12
CA GLY A 448 -7.84 -6.16 -17.92
C GLY A 448 -6.48 -6.26 -17.27
N VAL A 449 -6.33 -5.78 -16.03
CA VAL A 449 -5.07 -5.80 -15.29
C VAL A 449 -4.83 -7.18 -14.70
N GLN A 450 -3.61 -7.71 -14.87
CA GLN A 450 -3.13 -8.94 -14.27
C GLN A 450 -1.85 -8.69 -13.49
N LYS A 451 -1.93 -8.81 -12.15
CA LYS A 451 -0.80 -8.85 -11.23
C LYS A 451 -0.92 -10.10 -10.39
N ARG A 452 -0.28 -11.17 -10.80
CA ARG A 452 -0.40 -12.50 -10.19
C ARG A 452 0.89 -12.95 -9.51
N THR A 453 1.89 -12.05 -9.40
CA THR A 453 3.20 -12.32 -8.79
C THR A 453 3.53 -11.25 -7.77
N LEU A 454 4.11 -11.65 -6.65
CA LEU A 454 4.59 -10.73 -5.61
C LEU A 454 5.87 -10.03 -6.07
N THR A 455 5.99 -8.75 -5.75
CA THR A 455 7.26 -8.05 -5.87
C THR A 455 8.17 -8.37 -4.67
N LEU A 456 9.44 -7.96 -4.77
CA LEU A 456 10.36 -7.99 -3.63
C LEU A 456 9.73 -7.33 -2.40
N TYR A 457 9.09 -6.19 -2.57
CA TYR A 457 8.54 -5.40 -1.46
C TYR A 457 7.35 -6.08 -0.77
N ASP A 458 6.47 -6.73 -1.54
CA ASP A 458 5.36 -7.54 -0.97
C ASP A 458 5.93 -8.71 -0.15
N THR A 459 6.93 -9.39 -0.70
CA THR A 459 7.64 -10.50 -0.04
C THR A 459 8.33 -10.05 1.26
N LEU A 460 9.01 -8.89 1.25
CA LEU A 460 9.63 -8.31 2.43
C LEU A 460 8.60 -8.01 3.52
N GLY A 461 7.42 -7.48 3.14
CA GLY A 461 6.34 -7.20 4.08
C GLY A 461 5.88 -8.47 4.80
N MET A 462 5.59 -9.55 4.06
CA MET A 462 5.20 -10.82 4.66
C MET A 462 6.29 -11.40 5.58
N ARG A 463 7.55 -11.38 5.14
CA ARG A 463 8.68 -11.88 5.94
C ARG A 463 8.96 -11.05 7.19
N TYR A 464 8.73 -9.74 7.15
CA TYR A 464 8.84 -8.89 8.32
C TYR A 464 7.78 -9.24 9.37
N ILE A 465 6.53 -9.44 8.95
CA ILE A 465 5.41 -9.70 9.87
C ILE A 465 5.49 -11.14 10.42
N TYR A 466 5.82 -12.10 9.55
CA TYR A 466 5.90 -13.53 9.87
C TYR A 466 7.27 -14.11 9.46
N PRO A 467 8.34 -13.74 10.16
CA PRO A 467 9.68 -14.21 9.80
C PRO A 467 9.79 -15.73 9.99
N GLY A 468 10.45 -16.38 9.06
CA GLY A 468 10.83 -17.78 9.17
C GLY A 468 11.98 -18.00 10.14
N ALA A 469 12.42 -19.25 10.28
CA ALA A 469 13.49 -19.62 11.21
C ALA A 469 14.83 -18.94 10.88
N ASN A 470 15.07 -18.63 9.61
CA ASN A 470 16.29 -17.94 9.17
C ASN A 470 15.94 -16.76 8.24
N PRO A 471 15.67 -15.58 8.80
CA PRO A 471 15.30 -14.41 8.00
C PRO A 471 16.41 -13.90 7.07
N CYS A 472 17.66 -14.26 7.29
CA CYS A 472 18.80 -13.84 6.47
C CYS A 472 19.07 -14.74 5.27
N ALA A 473 18.43 -15.90 5.17
CA ALA A 473 18.67 -16.77 4.04
C ALA A 473 18.15 -16.14 2.75
N ALA A 474 18.92 -16.25 1.69
CA ALA A 474 18.45 -15.99 0.35
C ALA A 474 17.32 -16.97 -0.02
N SER A 475 16.52 -16.61 -0.98
CA SER A 475 15.38 -17.42 -1.38
C SER A 475 15.17 -17.40 -2.89
N LEU A 476 14.89 -18.56 -3.45
CA LEU A 476 14.57 -18.73 -4.86
C LEU A 476 13.08 -19.02 -5.01
N SER A 477 12.38 -18.17 -5.74
CA SER A 477 10.98 -18.39 -6.10
C SER A 477 10.87 -19.04 -7.46
N LEU A 478 10.23 -20.20 -7.53
CA LEU A 478 9.98 -20.94 -8.76
C LEU A 478 8.52 -20.84 -9.24
N THR A 479 7.70 -20.03 -8.59
CA THR A 479 6.25 -19.99 -8.85
C THR A 479 5.89 -19.49 -10.24
N ASN A 480 6.79 -18.72 -10.87
CA ASN A 480 6.60 -18.28 -12.26
C ASN A 480 7.97 -18.15 -12.94
N SER A 481 8.08 -18.58 -14.20
CA SER A 481 9.26 -18.29 -15.03
C SER A 481 9.11 -16.87 -15.61
N PRO A 482 10.12 -16.02 -15.53
CA PRO A 482 11.49 -16.26 -15.01
C PRO A 482 11.53 -16.33 -13.46
N TYR A 483 12.49 -17.11 -12.93
CA TYR A 483 12.65 -17.31 -11.49
C TYR A 483 13.28 -16.09 -10.83
N HIS A 484 12.89 -15.80 -9.60
CA HIS A 484 13.42 -14.71 -8.80
C HIS A 484 14.30 -15.22 -7.65
N LEU A 485 15.50 -14.67 -7.53
CA LEU A 485 16.43 -14.91 -6.44
C LEU A 485 16.52 -13.66 -5.56
N PHE A 486 15.97 -13.74 -4.35
CA PHE A 486 16.00 -12.67 -3.37
C PHE A 486 17.19 -12.85 -2.42
N VAL A 487 18.03 -11.84 -2.29
CA VAL A 487 19.29 -11.93 -1.51
C VAL A 487 19.43 -10.74 -0.57
N PRO A 488 19.56 -10.96 0.76
CA PRO A 488 19.99 -9.93 1.68
C PRO A 488 21.51 -9.78 1.67
N ILE A 489 22.02 -8.61 1.31
CA ILE A 489 23.46 -8.28 1.34
C ILE A 489 23.69 -7.30 2.48
N LEU A 490 24.28 -7.76 3.57
CA LEU A 490 24.40 -7.01 4.82
C LEU A 490 25.83 -6.47 5.09
N ASN A 491 26.73 -6.55 4.13
CA ASN A 491 28.09 -6.01 4.24
C ASN A 491 28.32 -4.77 3.37
N THR A 492 27.29 -4.22 2.80
CA THR A 492 27.31 -2.96 2.05
C THR A 492 26.91 -1.79 2.97
N THR A 493 27.19 -0.58 2.52
CA THR A 493 26.74 0.64 3.21
C THR A 493 26.05 1.53 2.17
N PRO A 494 24.71 1.63 2.21
CA PRO A 494 23.78 0.92 3.09
C PRO A 494 23.70 -0.60 2.82
N ASN A 495 23.12 -1.38 3.75
CA ASN A 495 22.77 -2.77 3.50
C ASN A 495 21.71 -2.86 2.41
N LEU A 496 21.73 -3.93 1.63
CA LEU A 496 20.86 -4.09 0.47
C LEU A 496 20.01 -5.38 0.57
N TRP A 497 18.74 -5.25 0.20
CA TRP A 497 17.92 -6.35 -0.28
C TRP A 497 17.92 -6.31 -1.80
N VAL A 498 18.24 -7.40 -2.45
CA VAL A 498 18.29 -7.45 -3.92
C VAL A 498 17.39 -8.53 -4.47
N ASP A 499 16.79 -8.25 -5.62
CA ASP A 499 16.00 -9.16 -6.42
C ASP A 499 16.72 -9.37 -7.76
N PHE A 500 17.09 -10.61 -8.01
CA PHE A 500 17.64 -11.06 -9.27
C PHE A 500 16.61 -11.91 -10.00
N GLN A 501 16.52 -11.74 -11.31
CA GLN A 501 15.69 -12.55 -12.19
C GLN A 501 16.58 -13.40 -13.10
N ASN A 502 16.31 -14.72 -13.20
CA ASN A 502 17.02 -15.54 -14.15
C ASN A 502 16.57 -15.25 -15.59
N ASP A 503 17.47 -15.45 -16.55
CA ASP A 503 17.13 -15.43 -17.96
C ASP A 503 17.07 -16.86 -18.51
N PRO A 504 15.87 -17.40 -18.77
CA PRO A 504 15.71 -18.77 -19.27
C PRO A 504 16.17 -18.94 -20.72
N SER A 505 16.43 -17.86 -21.46
CA SER A 505 16.94 -17.91 -22.83
C SER A 505 18.45 -18.21 -22.90
N LEU A 506 19.16 -18.01 -21.79
CA LEU A 506 20.60 -18.27 -21.67
C LEU A 506 20.83 -19.70 -21.16
N SER A 507 20.78 -20.66 -22.05
CA SER A 507 20.61 -22.10 -21.79
C SER A 507 21.80 -22.87 -21.21
N THR A 508 22.99 -22.28 -21.04
CA THR A 508 24.20 -23.02 -20.63
C THR A 508 24.68 -22.73 -19.21
N ASN A 509 24.33 -21.58 -18.63
CA ASN A 509 24.68 -21.22 -17.26
C ASN A 509 23.50 -20.45 -16.64
N MET A 510 23.17 -20.73 -15.40
CA MET A 510 22.15 -19.92 -14.67
C MET A 510 22.66 -18.49 -14.52
N MET A 511 22.11 -17.60 -15.33
CA MET A 511 22.40 -16.18 -15.30
C MET A 511 21.26 -15.45 -14.59
N PHE A 512 21.62 -14.57 -13.68
CA PHE A 512 20.69 -13.76 -12.90
C PHE A 512 20.94 -12.27 -13.17
N ARG A 513 19.92 -11.57 -13.64
CA ARG A 513 19.94 -10.12 -13.81
C ARG A 513 19.40 -9.44 -12.57
N LEU A 514 20.10 -8.44 -12.06
CA LEU A 514 19.56 -7.55 -11.03
C LEU A 514 18.38 -6.76 -11.63
N ILE A 515 17.20 -6.90 -11.03
CA ILE A 515 15.99 -6.20 -11.49
C ILE A 515 15.50 -5.16 -10.47
N ASN A 516 15.80 -5.36 -9.18
CA ASN A 516 15.38 -4.44 -8.13
C ASN A 516 16.29 -4.54 -6.91
N TYR A 517 16.35 -3.48 -6.12
CA TYR A 517 17.01 -3.50 -4.81
C TYR A 517 16.33 -2.54 -3.85
N SER A 518 16.52 -2.74 -2.55
CA SER A 518 16.07 -1.87 -1.48
C SER A 518 17.20 -1.68 -0.49
N GLU A 519 17.44 -0.44 -0.09
CA GLU A 519 18.35 -0.12 1.00
C GLU A 519 17.67 -0.36 2.35
N THR A 520 18.42 -0.84 3.33
CA THR A 520 17.91 -1.07 4.69
C THR A 520 18.94 -0.75 5.75
N THR A 521 18.49 -0.19 6.86
CA THR A 521 19.23 -0.19 8.12
C THR A 521 18.95 -1.53 8.78
N ASN A 522 19.96 -2.35 8.95
CA ASN A 522 19.89 -3.73 9.49
C ASN A 522 18.69 -3.96 10.43
N PRO A 523 17.63 -4.68 10.01
CA PRO A 523 16.48 -4.95 10.89
C PRO A 523 16.91 -5.76 12.11
N ASP A 524 16.34 -5.48 13.28
CA ASP A 524 16.71 -6.14 14.54
C ASP A 524 16.63 -7.67 14.54
N GLY A 525 15.82 -8.27 13.65
CA GLY A 525 15.70 -9.72 13.47
C GLY A 525 16.88 -10.42 12.79
N TYR A 526 17.85 -9.66 12.22
CA TYR A 526 18.95 -10.22 11.42
C TYR A 526 20.30 -10.27 12.14
N LYS A 527 20.33 -10.02 13.44
CA LYS A 527 21.57 -9.97 14.24
C LYS A 527 22.28 -11.31 14.42
N VAL A 528 21.66 -12.42 14.06
CA VAL A 528 22.12 -13.80 14.41
C VAL A 528 22.43 -14.64 13.16
N CYS A 529 22.26 -14.13 11.97
CA CYS A 529 22.40 -14.89 10.74
C CYS A 529 23.76 -14.68 10.07
N GLN A 530 24.18 -15.64 9.22
CA GLN A 530 25.27 -15.45 8.27
C GLN A 530 24.73 -14.71 7.04
N PRO A 531 25.09 -13.44 6.83
CA PRO A 531 24.60 -12.68 5.69
C PRO A 531 25.27 -13.12 4.40
N SER A 532 24.58 -12.88 3.27
CA SER A 532 25.23 -12.91 1.96
C SER A 532 26.25 -11.78 1.86
N ILE A 533 27.40 -12.04 1.26
CA ILE A 533 28.52 -11.14 1.22
C ILE A 533 28.91 -10.87 -0.25
N LEU A 534 28.95 -9.60 -0.63
CA LEU A 534 29.53 -9.17 -1.90
C LEU A 534 31.01 -8.86 -1.68
N SER A 535 31.90 -9.58 -2.35
CA SER A 535 33.35 -9.47 -2.22
C SER A 535 34.01 -9.20 -3.56
N TRP A 536 35.16 -8.52 -3.54
CA TRP A 536 36.05 -8.40 -4.69
C TRP A 536 37.16 -9.44 -4.55
N VAL A 537 37.20 -10.43 -5.44
CA VAL A 537 38.17 -11.54 -5.42
C VAL A 537 38.77 -11.71 -6.80
N ASP A 538 40.09 -11.73 -6.91
CA ASP A 538 40.86 -11.98 -8.12
C ASP A 538 40.42 -11.18 -9.36
N GLY A 539 40.07 -9.89 -9.13
CA GLY A 539 39.70 -9.01 -10.25
C GLY A 539 38.22 -9.07 -10.62
N ASN A 540 37.37 -9.73 -9.84
CA ASN A 540 35.95 -9.79 -10.11
C ASN A 540 35.09 -9.69 -8.82
N TYR A 541 33.81 -9.29 -8.95
CA TYR A 541 32.86 -9.34 -7.85
C TYR A 541 32.24 -10.72 -7.73
N ILE A 542 32.24 -11.25 -6.52
CA ILE A 542 31.59 -12.51 -6.15
C ILE A 542 30.57 -12.23 -5.05
N LEU A 543 29.33 -12.60 -5.29
CA LEU A 543 28.27 -12.62 -4.28
C LEU A 543 28.21 -14.03 -3.69
N GLN A 544 28.65 -14.16 -2.45
CA GLN A 544 28.59 -15.41 -1.69
C GLN A 544 27.30 -15.45 -0.87
N ILE A 545 26.48 -16.46 -1.13
CA ILE A 545 25.23 -16.70 -0.43
C ILE A 545 25.41 -17.95 0.42
N PRO A 546 25.68 -17.81 1.73
CA PRO A 546 25.99 -18.94 2.61
C PRO A 546 24.80 -19.86 2.83
N GLU A 547 23.59 -19.34 2.70
CA GLU A 547 22.39 -20.12 2.86
C GLU A 547 21.29 -19.69 1.89
N LEU A 548 20.95 -20.59 0.98
CA LEU A 548 19.78 -20.55 0.09
C LEU A 548 18.90 -21.74 0.43
N ILE A 549 17.68 -21.51 0.89
CA ILE A 549 16.72 -22.57 1.12
C ILE A 549 15.91 -22.80 -0.15
N PHE A 550 16.00 -24.02 -0.68
CA PHE A 550 15.30 -24.44 -1.87
C PHE A 550 14.76 -25.87 -1.68
N ASP A 551 13.45 -26.05 -1.89
CA ASP A 551 12.75 -27.34 -1.69
C ASP A 551 13.10 -28.03 -0.34
N GLY A 552 13.13 -27.25 0.72
CA GLY A 552 13.45 -27.72 2.08
C GLY A 552 14.93 -28.05 2.30
N THR A 553 15.79 -27.93 1.29
CA THR A 553 17.23 -28.17 1.37
C THR A 553 17.99 -26.85 1.45
N SER A 554 19.01 -26.79 2.31
CA SER A 554 19.92 -25.65 2.42
C SER A 554 21.12 -25.82 1.49
N TYR A 555 21.40 -24.77 0.72
CA TYR A 555 22.52 -24.70 -0.22
C TYR A 555 23.37 -23.47 0.08
N ARG A 556 24.67 -23.59 -0.10
CA ARG A 556 25.57 -22.46 -0.30
C ARG A 556 25.71 -22.25 -1.79
N ILE A 557 25.59 -21.01 -2.27
CA ILE A 557 25.84 -20.66 -3.67
C ILE A 557 26.75 -19.45 -3.78
N ASP A 558 27.57 -19.44 -4.84
CA ASP A 558 28.38 -18.29 -5.24
C ASP A 558 27.95 -17.83 -6.62
N LEU A 559 27.77 -16.51 -6.77
CA LEU A 559 27.45 -15.86 -8.03
C LEU A 559 28.61 -14.93 -8.43
N THR A 560 29.11 -15.06 -9.65
CA THR A 560 30.18 -14.22 -10.18
C THR A 560 29.60 -13.16 -11.12
N TYR A 561 30.00 -11.90 -10.93
CA TYR A 561 29.59 -10.80 -11.81
C TYR A 561 30.08 -11.02 -13.22
N VAL A 562 29.22 -10.77 -14.21
CA VAL A 562 29.53 -10.86 -15.63
C VAL A 562 29.41 -9.47 -16.24
N PRO A 563 30.50 -8.84 -16.67
CA PRO A 563 30.43 -7.56 -17.36
C PRO A 563 29.74 -7.74 -18.72
N THR A 564 28.74 -6.91 -18.97
CA THR A 564 27.98 -6.89 -20.23
C THR A 564 27.99 -5.49 -20.84
N THR A 565 27.68 -5.41 -22.14
CA THR A 565 27.63 -4.13 -22.87
C THR A 565 26.24 -3.52 -22.90
N ASP A 566 25.25 -4.21 -22.36
CA ASP A 566 23.85 -3.76 -22.30
C ASP A 566 23.52 -2.77 -21.15
N GLY A 567 24.53 -2.49 -20.30
CA GLY A 567 24.37 -1.62 -19.14
C GLY A 567 23.63 -2.26 -17.97
N LEU A 568 23.31 -3.54 -18.04
CA LEU A 568 22.64 -4.29 -16.99
C LEU A 568 23.65 -4.99 -16.06
N ILE A 569 23.23 -5.29 -14.83
CA ILE A 569 24.05 -6.00 -13.86
C ILE A 569 23.68 -7.48 -13.89
N TRP A 570 24.62 -8.31 -14.33
CA TRP A 570 24.46 -9.74 -14.44
C TRP A 570 25.39 -10.49 -13.51
N PHE A 571 24.89 -11.57 -12.92
CA PHE A 571 25.66 -12.54 -12.17
C PHE A 571 25.44 -13.95 -12.72
N MET A 572 26.49 -14.72 -12.82
CA MET A 572 26.46 -16.12 -13.23
C MET A 572 26.64 -17.03 -12.02
N LEU A 573 25.86 -18.08 -11.94
CA LEU A 573 26.04 -19.11 -10.91
C LEU A 573 27.41 -19.78 -11.13
N SER A 574 28.33 -19.62 -10.18
CA SER A 574 29.70 -20.09 -10.25
C SER A 574 30.02 -21.24 -9.29
N GLY A 575 29.17 -21.45 -8.27
CA GLY A 575 29.34 -22.57 -7.36
C GLY A 575 28.04 -22.92 -6.64
N VAL A 576 27.82 -24.21 -6.36
CA VAL A 576 26.70 -24.74 -5.57
C VAL A 576 27.20 -25.84 -4.68
N TRP A 577 26.89 -25.74 -3.38
CA TRP A 577 27.19 -26.76 -2.37
C TRP A 577 25.96 -27.00 -1.51
N THR A 578 25.70 -28.25 -1.14
CA THR A 578 24.71 -28.55 -0.09
C THR A 578 25.34 -28.33 1.28
N ASN A 579 24.63 -27.68 2.18
CA ASN A 579 25.04 -27.45 3.57
C ASN A 579 24.76 -28.68 4.44
#